data_10643678de16332590b2d9a0c197d6a1
#
_entry.id   10643678de16332590b2d9a0c197d6a1
#
_cell.length_a   1.000
_cell.length_b   1.000
_cell.length_c   1.000
_cell.angle_alpha   90.00
_cell.angle_beta   90.00
_cell.angle_gamma   90.00
#
_symmetry.space_group_name_H-M   'P 1'
#
loop_
_entity.id
_entity.type
_entity.pdbx_description
1 polymer ?
#
loop_
_entity_poly.entity_id
_entity_poly.type
_entity_poly.pdbx_seq_one_letter_code
_entity_poly.pdbx_strand_id
1 'polypeptide(L)' 'MPRANEIKKGMVLNYNGKLLIVKDIDIQAPSARGAATLYKMRFSDVRTGLKVEERFKGDDIVDTVT' A
#
# COMPACT_ATOMS: atom_id res chain seq x y z
N MET A 1 -4.36 -13.65 0.47
CA MET A 1 -3.93 -12.33 0.00
C MET A 1 -4.42 -11.28 0.97
N PRO A 2 -3.54 -10.49 1.58
CA PRO A 2 -3.97 -9.46 2.51
C PRO A 2 -4.65 -8.30 1.77
N ARG A 3 -5.51 -7.61 2.50
CA ARG A 3 -6.12 -6.40 2.00
C ARG A 3 -5.25 -5.20 2.33
N ALA A 4 -5.49 -4.09 1.65
CA ALA A 4 -4.70 -2.87 1.88
C ALA A 4 -4.73 -2.42 3.34
N ASN A 5 -5.85 -2.63 4.03
CA ASN A 5 -5.97 -2.26 5.45
C ASN A 5 -5.13 -3.14 6.39
N GLU A 6 -4.57 -4.23 5.89
CA GLU A 6 -3.70 -5.12 6.67
C GLU A 6 -2.22 -4.86 6.42
N ILE A 7 -1.90 -3.96 5.49
CA ILE A 7 -0.52 -3.62 5.15
C ILE A 7 0.07 -2.73 6.25
N LYS A 8 1.31 -3.01 6.61
CA LYS A 8 2.03 -2.25 7.63
C LYS A 8 3.40 -1.84 7.10
N LYS A 9 4.01 -0.86 7.76
CA LYS A 9 5.37 -0.42 7.43
C LYS A 9 6.35 -1.58 7.57
N GLY A 10 7.26 -1.68 6.62
CA GLY A 10 8.28 -2.73 6.60
C GLY A 10 7.87 -3.98 5.85
N MET A 11 6.62 -4.08 5.43
CA MET A 11 6.16 -5.21 4.62
C MET A 11 6.64 -5.06 3.18
N VAL A 12 6.91 -6.18 2.54
CA VAL A 12 7.30 -6.21 1.14
C VAL A 12 6.11 -6.65 0.31
N LEU A 13 5.81 -5.88 -0.72
CA LEU A 13 4.70 -6.16 -1.62
C LEU A 13 5.23 -6.57 -2.99
N ASN A 14 4.50 -7.45 -3.65
CA ASN A 14 4.73 -7.78 -5.05
C ASN A 14 3.67 -7.05 -5.89
N TYR A 15 4.11 -6.00 -6.57
CA TYR A 15 3.20 -5.17 -7.36
C TYR A 15 3.73 -5.08 -8.78
N ASN A 16 2.96 -5.60 -9.74
CA ASN A 16 3.33 -5.62 -11.17
C ASN A 16 4.73 -6.19 -11.42
N GLY A 17 5.07 -7.26 -10.70
CA GLY A 17 6.37 -7.90 -10.84
C GLY A 17 7.52 -7.16 -10.17
N LYS A 18 7.22 -6.11 -9.41
CA LYS A 18 8.21 -5.35 -8.66
C LYS A 18 8.08 -5.63 -7.17
N LEU A 19 9.21 -5.75 -6.51
CA LEU A 19 9.23 -5.90 -5.06
C LEU A 19 9.33 -4.51 -4.44
N LEU A 20 8.29 -4.15 -3.69
CA LEU A 20 8.21 -2.83 -3.06
C LEU A 20 8.13 -3.01 -1.55
N ILE A 21 8.97 -2.27 -0.84
CA ILE A 21 8.91 -2.26 0.62
C ILE A 21 8.11 -1.04 1.07
N VAL A 22 7.19 -1.26 2.02
CA VAL A 22 6.35 -0.18 2.54
C VAL A 22 7.18 0.71 3.46
N LYS A 23 7.34 1.95 3.08
CA LYS A 23 8.08 2.93 3.88
C LYS A 23 7.15 3.77 4.74
N ASP A 24 5.97 4.10 4.23
CA ASP A 24 5.03 4.92 4.96
C ASP A 24 3.60 4.60 4.54
N ILE A 25 2.68 4.78 5.47
CA ILE A 25 1.25 4.59 5.21
C ILE A 25 0.52 5.77 5.82
N ASP A 26 -0.23 6.48 4.98
CA ASP A 26 -1.08 7.58 5.42
C ASP A 26 -2.53 7.16 5.23
N ILE A 27 -3.26 7.08 6.33
CA ILE A 27 -4.66 6.67 6.32
C ILE A 27 -5.51 7.94 6.27
N GLN A 28 -6.29 8.08 5.21
CA GLN A 28 -7.15 9.24 5.02
C GLN A 28 -8.60 8.82 5.25
N ALA A 29 -9.19 9.31 6.33
CA ALA A 29 -10.58 9.04 6.61
C ALA A 29 -11.48 9.72 5.58
N PRO A 30 -12.64 9.09 5.24
CA PRO A 30 -13.54 9.71 4.28
C PRO A 30 -14.14 10.98 4.86
N SER A 31 -14.15 12.05 4.06
CA SER A 31 -14.76 13.31 4.45
C SER A 31 -16.23 13.41 4.04
N ALA A 32 -16.70 12.48 3.21
CA ALA A 32 -18.06 12.46 2.71
C ALA A 32 -18.74 11.14 3.06
N ARG A 33 -20.07 11.18 3.19
CA ARG A 33 -20.85 9.98 3.44
C ARG A 33 -20.67 8.98 2.30
N GLY A 34 -20.44 7.73 2.65
CA GLY A 34 -20.28 6.66 1.69
C GLY A 34 -18.93 6.59 1.04
N ALA A 35 -18.02 7.51 1.37
CA ALA A 35 -16.66 7.44 0.84
C ALA A 35 -15.88 6.36 1.59
N ALA A 36 -15.04 5.63 0.85
CA ALA A 36 -14.18 4.62 1.43
C ALA A 36 -12.93 5.26 2.05
N THR A 37 -12.39 4.62 3.08
CA THR A 37 -11.11 5.03 3.65
C THR A 37 -10.01 4.79 2.63
N LEU A 38 -9.18 5.80 2.40
CA LEU A 38 -8.07 5.71 1.47
C LEU A 38 -6.77 5.48 2.24
N TYR A 39 -5.98 4.54 1.74
CA TYR A 39 -4.67 4.21 2.28
C TYR A 39 -3.62 4.67 1.27
N LYS A 40 -3.01 5.82 1.56
CA LYS A 40 -1.93 6.33 0.74
C LYS A 40 -0.64 5.70 1.22
N MET A 41 -0.04 4.88 0.38
CA MET A 41 1.15 4.12 0.76
C MET A 41 2.34 4.57 -0.06
N ARG A 42 3.46 4.73 0.62
CA ARG A 42 4.73 5.03 -0.02
C ARG A 42 5.62 3.82 0.05
N PHE A 43 6.11 3.43 -1.10
CA PHE A 43 6.96 2.26 -1.23
C PHE A 43 8.32 2.67 -1.76
N SER A 44 9.29 1.79 -1.53
CA SER A 44 10.59 1.89 -2.17
C SER A 44 10.86 0.59 -2.91
N ASP A 45 11.29 0.71 -4.18
CA ASP A 45 11.65 -0.47 -4.95
C ASP A 45 12.91 -1.08 -4.35
N VAL A 46 12.82 -2.37 -4.00
CA VAL A 46 13.92 -3.06 -3.34
C VAL A 46 15.13 -3.19 -4.27
N ARG A 47 14.88 -3.24 -5.58
CA ARG A 47 15.94 -3.47 -6.56
C ARG A 47 16.64 -2.19 -7.00
N THR A 48 15.84 -1.13 -7.24
CA THR A 48 16.37 0.12 -7.79
C THR A 48 16.42 1.25 -6.79
N GLY A 49 15.68 1.12 -5.68
CA GLY A 49 15.57 2.18 -4.69
C GLY A 49 14.64 3.32 -5.09
N LEU A 50 13.93 3.19 -6.18
CA LEU A 50 13.00 4.21 -6.64
C LEU A 50 11.81 4.29 -5.69
N LYS A 51 11.34 5.52 -5.44
CA LYS A 51 10.17 5.74 -4.62
C LYS A 51 8.91 5.62 -5.45
N VAL A 52 7.96 4.83 -4.96
CA VAL A 52 6.68 4.63 -5.60
C VAL A 52 5.59 5.00 -4.60
N GLU A 53 4.60 5.73 -5.06
CA GLU A 53 3.46 6.10 -4.23
C GLU A 53 2.18 5.59 -4.89
N GLU A 54 1.38 4.88 -4.11
CA GLU A 54 0.11 4.33 -4.58
C GLU A 54 -0.98 4.56 -3.55
N ARG A 55 -2.20 4.66 -4.02
CA ARG A 55 -3.38 4.80 -3.16
C ARG A 55 -4.25 3.58 -3.32
N PHE A 56 -4.69 3.03 -2.19
CA PHE A 56 -5.57 1.88 -2.17
C PHE A 56 -6.78 2.17 -1.31
N LYS A 57 -7.88 1.51 -1.63
CA LYS A 57 -9.03 1.47 -0.73
C LYS A 57 -8.81 0.38 0.31
N GLY A 58 -9.46 0.50 1.46
CA GLY A 58 -9.25 -0.45 2.54
C GLY A 58 -9.56 -1.90 2.19
N ASP A 59 -10.44 -2.12 1.22
CA ASP A 59 -10.83 -3.46 0.78
C ASP A 59 -10.07 -3.95 -0.47
N ASP A 60 -9.14 -3.15 -0.98
CA ASP A 60 -8.31 -3.58 -2.11
C ASP A 60 -7.39 -4.71 -1.68
N ILE A 61 -7.22 -5.67 -2.58
CA ILE A 61 -6.36 -6.82 -2.34
C ILE A 61 -4.98 -6.51 -2.89
N VAL A 62 -3.96 -6.71 -2.04
CA VAL A 62 -2.57 -6.41 -2.39
C VAL A 62 -1.74 -7.66 -2.12
N ASP A 63 -0.92 -8.05 -3.10
CA ASP A 63 -0.03 -9.20 -2.94
C ASP A 63 1.16 -8.82 -2.07
N THR A 64 1.43 -9.65 -1.07
CA THR A 64 2.61 -9.47 -0.23
C THR A 64 3.56 -10.64 -0.44
N VAL A 65 4.85 -10.35 -0.28
CA VAL A 65 5.89 -11.37 -0.27
C VAL A 65 6.22 -11.68 1.18
N THR A 66 5.99 -12.92 1.56
CA THR A 66 6.30 -13.39 2.92
C THR A 66 7.55 -14.25 2.92
#